data_b98d13652b7ae160c0d251201506eab9
#
_entry.id   b98d13652b7ae160c0d251201506eab9
#
_cell.length_a   1.000
_cell.length_b   1.000
_cell.length_c   1.000
_cell.angle_alpha   90.00
_cell.angle_beta   90.00
_cell.angle_gamma   90.00
#
_symmetry.space_group_name_H-M   'P 1'
#
loop_
_entity.id
_entity.type
_entity.pdbx_description
1 polymer ?
#
loop_
_entity_poly.entity_id
_entity_poly.type
_entity_poly.pdbx_seq_one_letter_code
_entity_poly.pdbx_strand_id
1 'polypeptide(L)'
;MCGRFTLAGDLDQIAARFAAKTSNEGLWNWEPRYNVAPGAVIPVVAFNGEKARTIVPMRWGLHPSWRKEPPEGRPLFNARVETAAEKPSFRTPYKRRRALIPTTGWYEWERIEVPSANGRGVKEIKQPHFIFEDSDNVGDEIFAFAGLWERWHVDEGIELLSCTILTTAAQGSVEKPASPYARSPA
;
A
#
# COMPACT_ATOMS: atom_id res chain seq x y z
N MET A 1 -3.95 7.61 -7.09
CA MET A 1 -2.71 7.21 -6.32
C MET A 1 -3.15 6.69 -4.96
N CYS A 2 -2.85 5.42 -4.69
CA CYS A 2 -3.21 4.80 -3.41
C CYS A 2 -2.50 5.51 -2.24
N GLY A 3 -3.27 6.16 -1.39
CA GLY A 3 -2.77 6.84 -0.19
C GLY A 3 -3.40 6.30 1.11
N ARG A 4 -4.35 5.38 0.99
CA ARG A 4 -5.03 4.66 2.07
C ARG A 4 -5.52 3.32 1.58
N PHE A 5 -5.35 2.27 2.39
CA PHE A 5 -5.88 0.95 2.07
C PHE A 5 -6.38 0.23 3.32
N THR A 6 -7.05 -0.90 3.09
CA THR A 6 -7.52 -1.81 4.13
C THR A 6 -6.76 -3.11 4.05
N LEU A 7 -6.55 -3.74 5.19
CA LEU A 7 -6.13 -5.12 5.29
C LEU A 7 -6.88 -5.74 6.47
N ALA A 8 -7.99 -6.37 6.16
CA ALA A 8 -8.91 -6.96 7.14
C ALA A 8 -8.50 -8.38 7.57
N GLY A 9 -7.49 -8.97 6.92
CA GLY A 9 -6.97 -10.30 7.25
C GLY A 9 -5.91 -10.28 8.36
N ASP A 10 -5.84 -11.37 9.11
CA ASP A 10 -4.78 -11.66 10.06
C ASP A 10 -3.53 -12.28 9.40
N LEU A 11 -2.48 -12.54 10.18
CA LEU A 11 -1.22 -13.11 9.65
C LEU A 11 -1.39 -14.52 9.11
N ASP A 12 -2.25 -15.33 9.69
CA ASP A 12 -2.47 -16.72 9.26
C ASP A 12 -3.20 -16.75 7.92
N GLN A 13 -4.20 -15.89 7.73
CA GLN A 13 -4.90 -15.72 6.46
C GLN A 13 -3.96 -15.22 5.37
N ILE A 14 -3.10 -14.24 5.68
CA ILE A 14 -2.06 -13.75 4.74
C ILE A 14 -1.06 -14.87 4.41
N ALA A 15 -0.60 -15.62 5.42
CA ALA A 15 0.33 -16.72 5.24
C ALA A 15 -0.25 -17.81 4.32
N ALA A 16 -1.50 -18.18 4.55
CA ALA A 16 -2.22 -19.15 3.71
C ALA A 16 -2.38 -18.64 2.27
N ARG A 17 -2.87 -17.40 2.10
CA ARG A 17 -3.16 -16.81 0.78
C ARG A 17 -1.92 -16.71 -0.12
N PHE A 18 -0.75 -16.39 0.45
CA PHE A 18 0.49 -16.19 -0.31
C PHE A 18 1.48 -17.33 -0.18
N ALA A 19 1.12 -18.44 0.46
CA ALA A 19 2.02 -19.56 0.78
C ALA A 19 3.34 -19.05 1.40
N ALA A 20 3.21 -18.19 2.42
CA ALA A 20 4.31 -17.52 3.09
C ALA A 20 4.45 -18.00 4.54
N LYS A 21 5.65 -17.94 5.09
CA LYS A 21 5.88 -18.17 6.52
C LYS A 21 5.92 -16.82 7.23
N THR A 22 5.40 -16.76 8.45
CA THR A 22 5.60 -15.58 9.31
C THR A 22 7.04 -15.60 9.81
N SER A 23 7.75 -14.48 9.68
CA SER A 23 9.08 -14.35 10.28
C SER A 23 8.94 -14.36 11.80
N ASN A 24 9.75 -15.17 12.49
CA ASN A 24 9.81 -15.21 13.95
C ASN A 24 10.57 -14.00 14.55
N GLU A 25 10.93 -13.03 13.73
CA GLU A 25 11.68 -11.86 14.16
C GLU A 25 10.79 -10.89 14.93
N GLY A 26 10.74 -11.13 16.25
CA GLY A 26 10.17 -10.21 17.22
C GLY A 26 8.64 -10.35 17.38
N LEU A 27 8.20 -9.91 18.52
CA LEU A 27 6.83 -9.85 19.03
C LEU A 27 5.95 -8.83 18.26
N TRP A 28 5.96 -8.91 16.91
CA TRP A 28 5.10 -8.07 16.10
C TRP A 28 3.74 -8.72 15.95
N ASN A 29 2.73 -8.06 16.52
CA ASN A 29 1.35 -8.45 16.38
C ASN A 29 0.68 -7.57 15.33
N TRP A 30 0.14 -8.19 14.27
CA TRP A 30 -0.69 -7.52 13.30
C TRP A 30 -2.17 -7.75 13.64
N GLU A 31 -2.91 -6.68 13.76
CA GLU A 31 -4.36 -6.71 13.87
C GLU A 31 -4.98 -6.15 12.58
N PRO A 32 -6.13 -6.70 12.12
CA PRO A 32 -6.86 -6.20 10.96
C PRO A 32 -7.11 -4.69 11.04
N ARG A 33 -6.85 -3.97 9.94
CA ARG A 33 -7.01 -2.52 9.86
C ARG A 33 -7.78 -2.08 8.63
N TYR A 34 -8.76 -1.22 8.85
CA TYR A 34 -9.60 -0.66 7.79
C TYR A 34 -9.15 0.73 7.32
N ASN A 35 -8.05 1.25 7.83
CA ASN A 35 -7.54 2.58 7.50
C ASN A 35 -6.02 2.64 7.70
N VAL A 36 -5.28 1.96 6.83
CA VAL A 36 -3.81 1.99 6.83
C VAL A 36 -3.33 3.24 6.11
N ALA A 37 -2.46 4.01 6.78
CA ALA A 37 -1.88 5.25 6.26
C ALA A 37 -0.37 5.09 6.00
N PRO A 38 0.24 5.89 5.10
CA PRO A 38 1.68 5.96 4.95
C PRO A 38 2.38 6.24 6.30
N GLY A 39 3.50 5.56 6.51
CA GLY A 39 4.23 5.58 7.78
C GLY A 39 3.88 4.43 8.73
N ALA A 40 2.75 3.76 8.55
CA ALA A 40 2.39 2.57 9.33
C ALA A 40 3.35 1.40 9.05
N VAL A 41 3.56 0.55 10.06
CA VAL A 41 4.19 -0.77 9.87
C VAL A 41 3.10 -1.75 9.44
N ILE A 42 3.37 -2.46 8.34
CA ILE A 42 2.43 -3.35 7.65
C ILE A 42 3.07 -4.70 7.34
N PRO A 43 2.29 -5.78 7.20
CA PRO A 43 2.79 -7.05 6.70
C PRO A 43 3.14 -6.94 5.22
N VAL A 44 4.35 -7.39 4.89
CA VAL A 44 4.85 -7.43 3.52
C VAL A 44 5.36 -8.82 3.23
N VAL A 45 4.92 -9.43 2.14
CA VAL A 45 5.41 -10.72 1.68
C VAL A 45 6.60 -10.51 0.76
N ALA A 46 7.78 -10.92 1.21
CA ALA A 46 9.03 -10.81 0.48
C ALA A 46 9.74 -12.17 0.41
N PHE A 47 10.69 -12.32 -0.50
CA PHE A 47 11.57 -13.48 -0.51
C PHE A 47 12.72 -13.27 0.48
N ASN A 48 12.97 -14.28 1.31
CA ASN A 48 14.18 -14.36 2.14
C ASN A 48 15.40 -14.84 1.30
N GLY A 49 16.58 -14.93 1.92
CA GLY A 49 17.79 -15.39 1.26
C GLY A 49 17.70 -16.81 0.67
N GLU A 50 16.79 -17.65 1.18
CA GLU A 50 16.53 -19.03 0.74
C GLU A 50 15.44 -19.09 -0.36
N LYS A 51 15.00 -17.96 -0.88
CA LYS A 51 13.89 -17.82 -1.84
C LYS A 51 12.54 -18.33 -1.32
N ALA A 52 12.39 -18.46 -0.02
CA ALA A 52 11.10 -18.72 0.61
C ALA A 52 10.31 -17.41 0.80
N ARG A 53 8.99 -17.47 0.62
CA ARG A 53 8.12 -16.32 0.91
C ARG A 53 8.00 -16.17 2.42
N THR A 54 8.24 -14.96 2.90
CA THR A 54 8.19 -14.64 4.33
C THR A 54 7.40 -13.35 4.53
N ILE A 55 6.54 -13.33 5.52
CA ILE A 55 5.84 -12.12 5.97
C ILE A 55 6.79 -11.37 6.91
N VAL A 56 7.11 -10.14 6.56
CA VAL A 56 8.02 -9.28 7.31
C VAL A 56 7.34 -7.95 7.59
N PRO A 57 7.39 -7.44 8.84
CA PRO A 57 6.92 -6.11 9.15
C PRO A 57 7.79 -5.05 8.48
N MET A 58 7.18 -4.17 7.69
CA MET A 58 7.89 -3.08 7.01
C MET A 58 7.13 -1.77 7.15
N ARG A 59 7.85 -0.66 7.29
CA ARG A 59 7.25 0.68 7.27
C ARG A 59 6.80 1.04 5.86
N TRP A 60 5.55 1.42 5.68
CA TRP A 60 5.06 1.93 4.40
C TRP A 60 5.51 3.37 4.16
N GLY A 61 6.46 3.51 3.28
CA GLY A 61 7.21 4.73 2.99
C GLY A 61 8.67 4.39 2.85
N LEU A 62 9.08 3.99 1.62
CA LEU A 62 10.44 3.51 1.35
C LEU A 62 11.48 4.56 1.70
N HIS A 63 12.48 4.13 2.47
CA HIS A 63 13.66 4.90 2.78
C HIS A 63 14.85 4.31 2.01
N PRO A 64 15.47 5.08 1.09
CA PRO A 64 16.58 4.58 0.29
C PRO A 64 17.81 4.25 1.15
N SER A 65 18.44 3.09 0.89
CA SER A 65 19.61 2.62 1.66
C SER A 65 20.84 3.53 1.63
N TRP A 66 20.93 4.37 0.60
CA TRP A 66 22.05 5.32 0.42
C TRP A 66 21.91 6.64 1.22
N ARG A 67 20.73 6.91 1.80
CA ARG A 67 20.55 8.07 2.69
C ARG A 67 21.25 7.84 4.01
N LYS A 68 21.90 8.89 4.52
CA LYS A 68 22.58 8.87 5.81
C LYS A 68 21.64 9.25 6.95
N GLU A 69 20.73 10.17 6.67
CA GLU A 69 19.80 10.71 7.67
C GLU A 69 18.59 9.78 7.85
N PRO A 70 18.01 9.73 9.06
CA PRO A 70 16.74 9.04 9.32
C PRO A 70 15.60 9.51 8.41
N PRO A 71 14.52 8.70 8.24
CA PRO A 71 13.40 9.09 7.42
C PRO A 71 12.66 10.31 7.99
N GLU A 72 12.79 11.44 7.31
CA GLU A 72 12.10 12.68 7.59
C GLU A 72 11.23 13.14 6.43
N GLY A 73 10.24 13.98 6.71
CA GLY A 73 9.37 14.58 5.72
C GLY A 73 8.38 13.60 5.11
N ARG A 74 8.00 13.85 3.86
CA ARG A 74 6.99 13.04 3.16
C ARG A 74 7.56 11.67 2.77
N PRO A 75 6.97 10.55 3.22
CA PRO A 75 7.45 9.21 2.90
C PRO A 75 7.25 8.90 1.41
N LEU A 76 8.16 8.10 0.83
CA LEU A 76 8.04 7.57 -0.53
C LEU A 76 7.11 6.36 -0.54
N PHE A 77 5.82 6.58 -0.31
CA PHE A 77 4.84 5.50 -0.15
C PHE A 77 4.32 4.93 -1.48
N ASN A 78 4.49 5.66 -2.60
CA ASN A 78 4.18 5.19 -3.95
C ASN A 78 5.36 5.41 -4.90
N ALA A 79 5.56 4.47 -5.82
CA ALA A 79 6.50 4.57 -6.93
C ALA A 79 5.76 4.32 -8.25
N ARG A 80 5.92 5.21 -9.22
CA ARG A 80 5.36 5.02 -10.57
C ARG A 80 6.11 3.90 -11.29
N VAL A 81 5.41 2.87 -11.75
CA VAL A 81 6.02 1.72 -12.44
C VAL A 81 6.79 2.16 -13.67
N GLU A 82 6.30 3.18 -14.38
CA GLU A 82 6.90 3.72 -15.61
C GLU A 82 8.31 4.28 -15.38
N THR A 83 8.62 4.72 -14.17
CA THR A 83 9.92 5.36 -13.85
C THR A 83 10.68 4.69 -12.71
N ALA A 84 10.10 3.65 -12.10
CA ALA A 84 10.71 2.96 -10.94
C ALA A 84 12.06 2.30 -11.27
N ALA A 85 12.24 1.83 -12.51
CA ALA A 85 13.48 1.23 -12.97
C ALA A 85 14.65 2.23 -13.09
N GLU A 86 14.36 3.53 -13.19
CA GLU A 86 15.34 4.59 -13.48
C GLU A 86 15.65 5.44 -12.25
N LYS A 87 14.62 5.77 -11.46
CA LYS A 87 14.77 6.67 -10.31
C LYS A 87 15.74 6.11 -9.25
N PRO A 88 16.70 6.92 -8.77
CA PRO A 88 17.71 6.49 -7.81
C PRO A 88 17.13 5.79 -6.56
N SER A 89 16.01 6.27 -6.05
CA SER A 89 15.35 5.70 -4.86
C SER A 89 14.74 4.31 -5.09
N PHE A 90 14.42 3.95 -6.33
CA PHE A 90 13.65 2.74 -6.65
C PHE A 90 14.39 1.74 -7.55
N ARG A 91 15.38 2.17 -8.35
CA ARG A 91 16.05 1.31 -9.34
C ARG A 91 16.68 0.05 -8.76
N THR A 92 17.27 0.13 -7.57
CA THR A 92 17.88 -1.04 -6.90
C THR A 92 16.82 -1.96 -6.31
N PRO A 93 15.84 -1.48 -5.53
CA PRO A 93 14.67 -2.27 -5.13
C PRO A 93 13.92 -2.90 -6.31
N TYR A 94 13.70 -2.17 -7.39
CA TYR A 94 13.02 -2.69 -8.60
C TYR A 94 13.71 -3.91 -9.20
N LYS A 95 15.03 -3.94 -9.19
CA LYS A 95 15.81 -5.07 -9.71
C LYS A 95 15.88 -6.24 -8.72
N ARG A 96 15.95 -5.99 -7.42
CA ARG A 96 16.38 -6.98 -6.43
C ARG A 96 15.43 -7.22 -5.26
N ARG A 97 14.54 -6.28 -4.95
CA ARG A 97 13.72 -6.29 -3.72
C ARG A 97 12.25 -6.01 -4.02
N ARG A 98 11.67 -6.90 -4.83
CA ARG A 98 10.23 -6.90 -5.12
C ARG A 98 9.48 -7.61 -4.01
N ALA A 99 8.27 -7.14 -3.73
CA ALA A 99 7.41 -7.69 -2.69
C ALA A 99 5.94 -7.64 -3.09
N LEU A 100 5.11 -8.38 -2.36
CA LEU A 100 3.67 -8.25 -2.39
C LEU A 100 3.24 -7.54 -1.10
N ILE A 101 2.37 -6.56 -1.23
CA ILE A 101 1.79 -5.83 -0.10
C ILE A 101 0.31 -6.25 0.00
N PRO A 102 -0.03 -7.13 0.95
CA PRO A 102 -1.39 -7.63 1.12
C PRO A 102 -2.38 -6.50 1.38
N THR A 103 -3.58 -6.64 0.83
CA THR A 103 -4.67 -5.68 0.97
C THR A 103 -6.01 -6.38 0.76
N THR A 104 -7.08 -5.83 1.32
CA THR A 104 -8.47 -6.20 1.03
C THR A 104 -9.23 -5.11 0.27
N GLY A 105 -8.57 -3.98 0.00
CA GLY A 105 -9.12 -2.87 -0.76
C GLY A 105 -8.38 -1.57 -0.48
N TRP A 106 -8.68 -0.54 -1.25
CA TRP A 106 -8.05 0.76 -1.09
C TRP A 106 -9.03 1.90 -1.32
N TYR A 107 -8.63 3.11 -0.89
CA TYR A 107 -9.43 4.32 -1.09
C TYR A 107 -8.81 5.20 -2.17
N GLU A 108 -9.66 5.69 -3.08
CA GLU A 108 -9.37 6.79 -3.98
C GLU A 108 -10.33 7.96 -3.72
N TRP A 109 -9.91 9.17 -4.07
CA TRP A 109 -10.68 10.38 -3.79
C TRP A 109 -11.06 11.07 -5.08
N GLU A 110 -12.36 11.18 -5.31
CA GLU A 110 -12.92 12.01 -6.36
C GLU A 110 -13.07 13.45 -5.86
N ARG A 111 -12.77 14.41 -6.71
CA ARG A 111 -13.07 15.82 -6.46
C ARG A 111 -14.44 16.13 -7.03
N ILE A 112 -15.37 16.48 -6.17
CA ILE A 112 -16.74 16.85 -6.54
C ILE A 112 -17.05 18.26 -6.08
N GLU A 113 -17.82 18.98 -6.89
CA GLU A 113 -18.34 20.29 -6.51
C GLU A 113 -19.69 20.12 -5.82
N VAL A 114 -19.84 20.73 -4.66
CA VAL A 114 -21.09 20.76 -3.89
C VAL A 114 -21.49 22.20 -3.60
N PRO A 115 -22.81 22.49 -3.46
CA PRO A 115 -23.25 23.83 -3.05
C PRO A 115 -22.58 24.25 -1.74
N SER A 116 -22.11 25.49 -1.67
CA SER A 116 -21.54 26.03 -0.46
C SER A 116 -22.59 26.18 0.62
N ALA A 117 -22.24 25.91 1.88
CA ALA A 117 -23.17 25.97 3.02
C ALA A 117 -23.79 27.39 3.25
N ASN A 118 -23.17 28.44 2.74
CA ASN A 118 -23.66 29.81 2.81
C ASN A 118 -24.59 30.19 1.63
N GLY A 119 -24.94 29.24 0.76
CA GLY A 119 -25.80 29.43 -0.41
C GLY A 119 -25.15 30.23 -1.55
N ARG A 120 -23.87 30.60 -1.46
CA ARG A 120 -23.16 31.37 -2.50
C ARG A 120 -22.02 30.54 -3.11
N GLY A 121 -22.23 30.13 -4.37
CA GLY A 121 -21.24 29.40 -5.15
C GLY A 121 -21.13 27.91 -4.80
N VAL A 122 -20.06 27.28 -5.31
CA VAL A 122 -19.74 25.86 -5.12
C VAL A 122 -18.45 25.71 -4.31
N LYS A 123 -18.36 24.62 -3.57
CA LYS A 123 -17.16 24.21 -2.83
C LYS A 123 -16.69 22.86 -3.35
N GLU A 124 -15.40 22.75 -3.63
CA GLU A 124 -14.78 21.44 -3.94
C GLU A 124 -14.60 20.63 -2.65
N ILE A 125 -15.08 19.40 -2.65
CA ILE A 125 -14.82 18.42 -1.60
C ILE A 125 -14.17 17.17 -2.20
N LYS A 126 -13.51 16.38 -1.35
CA LYS A 126 -12.95 15.08 -1.74
C LYS A 126 -13.87 13.98 -1.23
N GLN A 127 -14.53 13.30 -2.16
CA GLN A 127 -15.37 12.13 -1.87
C GLN A 127 -14.51 10.88 -1.90
N PRO A 128 -14.42 10.11 -0.79
CA PRO A 128 -13.72 8.82 -0.82
C PRO A 128 -14.56 7.74 -1.51
N HIS A 129 -13.90 6.92 -2.29
CA HIS A 129 -14.44 5.69 -2.88
C HIS A 129 -13.61 4.52 -2.40
N PHE A 130 -14.27 3.48 -1.90
CA PHE A 130 -13.63 2.23 -1.53
C PHE A 130 -13.66 1.29 -2.73
N ILE A 131 -12.48 0.79 -3.11
CA ILE A 131 -12.28 -0.10 -4.24
C ILE A 131 -11.77 -1.42 -3.67
N PHE A 132 -12.46 -2.51 -3.99
CA PHE A 132 -12.15 -3.85 -3.51
C PHE A 132 -12.42 -4.87 -4.62
N GLU A 133 -11.89 -6.07 -4.46
CA GLU A 133 -12.21 -7.20 -5.32
C GLU A 133 -13.46 -7.91 -4.76
N ASP A 134 -14.51 -7.99 -5.57
CA ASP A 134 -15.74 -8.71 -5.21
C ASP A 134 -15.48 -10.22 -5.39
N SER A 135 -15.54 -10.96 -4.30
CA SER A 135 -15.28 -12.40 -4.27
C SER A 135 -16.39 -13.11 -3.51
N ASP A 136 -16.96 -14.14 -4.12
CA ASP A 136 -17.97 -15.01 -3.50
C ASP A 136 -17.39 -15.93 -2.42
N ASN A 137 -16.06 -16.01 -2.29
CA ASN A 137 -15.37 -16.89 -1.34
C ASN A 137 -14.75 -16.11 -0.19
N VAL A 138 -15.10 -16.49 1.02
CA VAL A 138 -14.47 -15.98 2.26
C VAL A 138 -12.96 -16.32 2.24
N GLY A 139 -12.11 -15.31 2.29
CA GLY A 139 -10.65 -15.44 2.26
C GLY A 139 -10.00 -15.12 0.91
N ASP A 140 -10.74 -15.11 -0.20
CA ASP A 140 -10.25 -14.63 -1.50
C ASP A 140 -10.23 -13.10 -1.60
N GLU A 141 -10.76 -12.42 -0.61
CA GLU A 141 -10.78 -10.95 -0.49
C GLU A 141 -9.37 -10.35 -0.32
N ILE A 142 -8.38 -11.18 0.10
CA ILE A 142 -7.00 -10.71 0.25
C ILE A 142 -6.26 -10.87 -1.08
N PHE A 143 -5.98 -9.75 -1.70
CA PHE A 143 -5.09 -9.65 -2.86
C PHE A 143 -3.82 -8.85 -2.51
N ALA A 144 -3.00 -8.48 -3.47
CA ALA A 144 -1.79 -7.73 -3.17
C ALA A 144 -1.50 -6.65 -4.19
N PHE A 145 -1.01 -5.52 -3.70
CA PHE A 145 -0.29 -4.59 -4.54
C PHE A 145 1.11 -5.11 -4.84
N ALA A 146 1.60 -4.86 -6.04
CA ALA A 146 3.02 -4.97 -6.34
C ALA A 146 3.78 -3.91 -5.56
N GLY A 147 4.87 -4.28 -4.91
CA GLY A 147 5.65 -3.39 -4.09
C GLY A 147 7.15 -3.58 -4.27
N LEU A 148 7.89 -2.61 -3.76
CA LEU A 148 9.33 -2.64 -3.62
C LEU A 148 9.68 -2.43 -2.15
N TRP A 149 10.78 -3.01 -1.70
CA TRP A 149 11.25 -2.81 -0.34
C TRP A 149 12.73 -2.48 -0.31
N GLU A 150 13.16 -1.86 0.81
CA GLU A 150 14.54 -1.47 1.03
C GLU A 150 14.91 -1.70 2.48
N ARG A 151 16.19 -1.98 2.68
CA ARG A 151 16.83 -2.13 3.98
C ARG A 151 17.80 -0.98 4.16
N TRP A 152 17.58 -0.20 5.18
CA TRP A 152 18.44 0.89 5.59
C TRP A 152 19.08 0.55 6.92
N HIS A 153 20.39 0.71 7.00
CA HIS A 153 21.16 0.49 8.21
C HIS A 153 21.66 1.82 8.74
N VAL A 154 21.55 2.01 10.04
CA VAL A 154 22.25 3.05 10.79
C VAL A 154 23.42 2.37 11.51
N ASP A 155 24.49 3.12 11.73
CA ASP A 155 25.57 2.70 12.61
C ASP A 155 24.98 2.23 13.95
N GLU A 156 25.53 1.14 14.55
CA GLU A 156 25.09 0.53 15.83
C GLU A 156 23.87 -0.42 15.78
N GLY A 157 23.58 -1.02 14.64
CA GLY A 157 22.64 -2.16 14.58
C GLY A 157 21.16 -1.80 14.44
N ILE A 158 20.83 -0.51 14.26
CA ILE A 158 19.46 -0.10 13.93
C ILE A 158 19.20 -0.41 12.46
N GLU A 159 18.21 -1.26 12.21
CA GLU A 159 17.74 -1.62 10.87
C GLU A 159 16.32 -1.12 10.65
N LEU A 160 16.08 -0.47 9.52
CA LEU A 160 14.75 -0.11 9.06
C LEU A 160 14.41 -0.85 7.76
N LEU A 161 13.41 -1.71 7.83
CA LEU A 161 12.76 -2.27 6.65
C LEU A 161 11.61 -1.37 6.23
N SER A 162 11.60 -0.98 4.97
CA SER A 162 10.60 -0.07 4.43
C SER A 162 10.15 -0.48 3.04
N CYS A 163 8.91 -0.14 2.67
CA CYS A 163 8.32 -0.53 1.40
C CYS A 163 7.58 0.61 0.71
N THR A 164 7.30 0.44 -0.57
CA THR A 164 6.50 1.36 -1.40
C THR A 164 5.59 0.55 -2.33
N ILE A 165 4.40 1.08 -2.61
CA ILE A 165 3.47 0.48 -3.56
C ILE A 165 3.82 0.96 -4.97
N LEU A 166 3.86 0.04 -5.95
CA LEU A 166 3.95 0.38 -7.36
C LEU A 166 2.57 0.83 -7.86
N THR A 167 2.55 1.96 -8.55
CA THR A 167 1.32 2.52 -9.11
C THR A 167 1.50 2.82 -10.59
N THR A 168 0.42 2.67 -11.35
CA THR A 168 0.31 3.05 -12.76
C THR A 168 -0.81 4.07 -12.95
N ALA A 169 -1.04 4.51 -14.18
CA ALA A 169 -2.22 5.31 -14.49
C ALA A 169 -3.50 4.52 -14.21
N ALA A 170 -4.54 5.19 -13.74
CA ALA A 170 -5.84 4.59 -13.54
C ALA A 170 -6.43 4.14 -14.88
N GLN A 171 -7.14 3.02 -14.89
CA GLN A 171 -7.80 2.47 -16.08
C GLN A 171 -9.20 1.97 -15.71
N GLY A 172 -10.12 2.04 -16.68
CA GLY A 172 -11.49 1.53 -16.54
C GLY A 172 -12.29 2.24 -15.43
N SER A 173 -13.01 1.48 -14.63
CA SER A 173 -13.88 1.99 -13.56
C SER A 173 -13.12 2.74 -12.44
N VAL A 174 -11.82 2.53 -12.32
CA VAL A 174 -10.97 3.25 -11.34
C VAL A 174 -10.61 4.65 -11.83
N GLU A 175 -10.69 4.90 -13.15
CA GLU A 175 -10.46 6.22 -13.74
C GLU A 175 -11.57 7.21 -13.38
N LYS A 176 -12.82 6.71 -13.36
CA LYS A 176 -14.00 7.44 -12.90
C LYS A 176 -14.82 6.50 -12.01
N PRO A 177 -14.63 6.54 -10.69
CA PRO A 177 -15.47 5.78 -9.78
C PRO A 177 -16.94 6.19 -9.97
N ALA A 178 -17.85 5.21 -9.92
CA ALA A 178 -19.28 5.49 -10.07
C ALA A 178 -19.71 6.49 -8.97
N SER A 179 -20.40 7.54 -9.38
CA SER A 179 -20.97 8.51 -8.43
C SER A 179 -21.98 7.79 -7.52
N PRO A 180 -21.84 7.89 -6.19
CA PRO A 180 -22.85 7.32 -5.27
C PRO A 180 -24.24 7.94 -5.44
N TYR A 181 -24.34 9.02 -6.23
CA TYR A 181 -25.60 9.70 -6.59
C TYR A 181 -26.11 9.36 -8.01
N ALA A 182 -25.41 8.52 -8.76
CA ALA A 182 -25.95 8.01 -10.00
C ALA A 182 -27.13 7.08 -9.66
N ARG A 183 -28.36 7.59 -9.76
CA ARG A 183 -29.57 6.75 -9.71
C ARG A 183 -29.47 5.78 -10.89
N SER A 184 -29.61 4.48 -10.61
CA SER A 184 -29.89 3.51 -11.66
C SER A 184 -31.10 4.01 -12.45
N PRO A 185 -31.05 4.02 -13.80
CA PRO A 185 -32.25 4.29 -14.56
C PRO A 185 -33.28 3.21 -14.20
N ALA A 186 -34.51 3.65 -13.90
CA ALA A 186 -35.66 2.83 -13.59
C ALA A 186 -36.08 1.99 -14.82
#